data_42176e4401e8ebcef50f8272eb00d3fa
#
_entry.id   42176e4401e8ebcef50f8272eb00d3fa
#
_cell.length_a   1.000
_cell.length_b   1.000
_cell.length_c   1.000
_cell.angle_alpha   90.00
_cell.angle_beta   90.00
_cell.angle_gamma   90.00
#
_symmetry.space_group_name_H-M   'P 1'
#
loop_
_entity.id
_entity.type
_entity.pdbx_description
1 polymer ?
#
loop_
_entity_poly.entity_id
_entity_poly.type
_entity_poly.pdbx_seq_one_letter_code
_entity_poly.pdbx_strand_id
1 'polypeptide(L)'
;MLIVHNFRAFPEQWQTAAGRQGTSIHAGQRADAFLEHRRNPEAVFVVNGSVALVMELAARMFGGARRPLVAVDLVLREPEDLAARLELPVKKALLSRVDRFIHYFRDLRGLTRVYGIRPEHSSYVPFKVNLADRHALAPDPEGEYVLCFGRSMRDFDTFLTAMEMLPDIPGALTRPDPQAFAAHHARFTRPIAEIPANVRILDDDRTEESEICILRNARLVVLPILAKSLVASGISTCLNAMFFGKCVIGSEGPGMSDIFTSEILTFPPENVPRLAEMIRRAWDDSGLRRATAAAGRGFALQAGAEPELYQRIIDEVALRFSS
;
A
#
# COMPACT_ATOMS: atom_id res chain seq x y z
N MET A 1 -10.94 7.04 26.56
CA MET A 1 -11.16 5.95 25.56
C MET A 1 -9.93 5.06 25.53
N LEU A 2 -10.11 3.74 25.54
CA LEU A 2 -9.03 2.76 25.39
C LEU A 2 -9.01 2.22 23.95
N ILE A 3 -7.85 2.21 23.30
CA ILE A 3 -7.62 1.55 22.00
C ILE A 3 -6.87 0.24 22.24
N VAL A 4 -7.43 -0.87 21.76
CA VAL A 4 -6.76 -2.19 21.74
C VAL A 4 -6.34 -2.48 20.30
N HIS A 5 -5.03 -2.73 20.06
CA HIS A 5 -4.48 -2.79 18.71
C HIS A 5 -3.42 -3.88 18.52
N ASN A 6 -3.03 -4.13 17.26
CA ASN A 6 -1.95 -5.06 16.89
C ASN A 6 -0.81 -4.42 16.08
N PHE A 7 -0.64 -3.13 16.16
CA PHE A 7 0.47 -2.39 15.56
C PHE A 7 1.71 -2.42 16.46
N ARG A 8 2.92 -2.39 15.89
CA ARG A 8 4.17 -2.60 16.65
C ARG A 8 4.58 -1.40 17.51
N ALA A 9 4.47 -0.19 16.99
CA ALA A 9 5.00 1.04 17.60
C ALA A 9 3.90 2.08 17.87
N PHE A 10 2.67 1.62 18.13
CA PHE A 10 1.55 2.50 18.44
C PHE A 10 1.76 3.15 19.83
N PRO A 11 1.47 4.46 20.02
CA PRO A 11 1.72 5.13 21.29
C PRO A 11 0.82 4.59 22.40
N GLU A 12 1.39 4.34 23.59
CA GLU A 12 0.61 3.86 24.77
C GLU A 12 -0.33 4.92 25.32
N GLN A 13 0.06 6.19 25.24
CA GLN A 13 -0.77 7.35 25.55
C GLN A 13 -0.87 8.23 24.32
N TRP A 14 -2.04 8.76 24.08
CA TRP A 14 -2.28 9.55 22.89
C TRP A 14 -3.16 10.76 23.18
N GLN A 15 -3.00 11.78 22.35
CA GLN A 15 -3.83 12.97 22.34
C GLN A 15 -4.16 13.34 20.89
N THR A 16 -5.41 13.67 20.61
CA THR A 16 -5.84 14.16 19.29
C THR A 16 -5.56 15.65 19.13
N ALA A 17 -5.55 16.14 17.90
CA ALA A 17 -5.47 17.57 17.60
C ALA A 17 -6.62 18.37 18.26
N ALA A 18 -7.77 17.75 18.49
CA ALA A 18 -8.91 18.35 19.20
C ALA A 18 -8.79 18.28 20.75
N GLY A 19 -7.64 17.86 21.28
CA GLY A 19 -7.37 17.81 22.73
C GLY A 19 -7.94 16.59 23.46
N ARG A 20 -8.54 15.63 22.77
CA ARG A 20 -9.01 14.37 23.40
C ARG A 20 -7.84 13.49 23.77
N GLN A 21 -7.91 12.84 24.92
CA GLN A 21 -6.83 11.98 25.42
C GLN A 21 -7.33 10.55 25.65
N GLY A 22 -6.41 9.61 25.61
CA GLY A 22 -6.68 8.21 25.90
C GLY A 22 -5.41 7.38 26.01
N THR A 23 -5.63 6.08 26.17
CA THR A 23 -4.56 5.09 26.28
C THR A 23 -4.75 4.01 25.24
N SER A 24 -3.68 3.28 24.92
CA SER A 24 -3.75 2.12 24.06
C SER A 24 -3.01 0.92 24.66
N ILE A 25 -3.42 -0.27 24.24
CA ILE A 25 -2.82 -1.53 24.67
C ILE A 25 -2.54 -2.39 23.43
N HIS A 26 -1.30 -2.87 23.31
CA HIS A 26 -0.90 -3.79 22.28
C HIS A 26 -1.33 -5.22 22.63
N ALA A 27 -2.29 -5.76 21.92
CA ALA A 27 -2.77 -7.15 22.09
C ALA A 27 -2.04 -8.17 21.19
N GLY A 28 -1.11 -7.73 20.37
CA GLY A 28 -0.39 -8.59 19.44
C GLY A 28 -1.27 -9.18 18.34
N GLN A 29 -0.86 -10.35 17.83
CA GLN A 29 -1.58 -11.07 16.76
C GLN A 29 -2.46 -12.20 17.30
N ARG A 30 -2.49 -12.42 18.61
CA ARG A 30 -3.27 -13.50 19.22
C ARG A 30 -4.73 -13.09 19.38
N ALA A 31 -5.61 -13.97 18.97
CA ALA A 31 -7.06 -13.76 19.10
C ALA A 31 -7.51 -13.67 20.55
N ASP A 32 -6.95 -14.52 21.42
CA ASP A 32 -7.27 -14.54 22.86
C ASP A 32 -6.96 -13.22 23.55
N ALA A 33 -5.84 -12.55 23.20
CA ALA A 33 -5.49 -11.25 23.76
C ALA A 33 -6.53 -10.16 23.43
N PHE A 34 -7.11 -10.18 22.22
CA PHE A 34 -8.22 -9.30 21.89
C PHE A 34 -9.49 -9.67 22.65
N LEU A 35 -9.77 -10.95 22.85
CA LEU A 35 -10.95 -11.42 23.58
C LEU A 35 -10.92 -11.02 25.06
N GLU A 36 -9.74 -10.98 25.69
CA GLU A 36 -9.56 -10.53 27.08
C GLU A 36 -10.07 -9.09 27.30
N HIS A 37 -9.86 -8.24 26.33
CA HIS A 37 -10.24 -6.83 26.42
C HIS A 37 -11.70 -6.55 26.04
N ARG A 38 -12.43 -7.53 25.53
CA ARG A 38 -13.84 -7.35 25.12
C ARG A 38 -14.77 -6.90 26.27
N ARG A 39 -14.41 -7.21 27.50
CA ARG A 39 -15.20 -6.81 28.70
C ARG A 39 -15.02 -5.35 29.07
N ASN A 40 -13.98 -4.67 28.54
CA ASN A 40 -13.76 -3.25 28.80
C ASN A 40 -14.81 -2.42 28.04
N PRO A 41 -15.67 -1.64 28.74
CA PRO A 41 -16.73 -0.86 28.10
C PRO A 41 -16.22 0.27 27.20
N GLU A 42 -15.02 0.78 27.47
CA GLU A 42 -14.41 1.91 26.74
C GLU A 42 -13.48 1.48 25.60
N ALA A 43 -13.31 0.16 25.38
CA ALA A 43 -12.37 -0.33 24.38
C ALA A 43 -12.90 -0.18 22.94
N VAL A 44 -12.07 0.38 22.07
CA VAL A 44 -12.21 0.34 20.61
C VAL A 44 -11.11 -0.57 20.06
N PHE A 45 -11.48 -1.57 19.28
CA PHE A 45 -10.53 -2.50 18.67
C PHE A 45 -10.09 -2.01 17.30
N VAL A 46 -8.76 -1.83 17.13
CA VAL A 46 -8.15 -1.34 15.89
C VAL A 46 -7.16 -2.39 15.38
N VAL A 47 -7.51 -3.07 14.31
CA VAL A 47 -6.76 -4.24 13.85
C VAL A 47 -6.39 -4.15 12.37
N ASN A 48 -5.21 -4.64 12.05
CA ASN A 48 -4.72 -4.78 10.68
C ASN A 48 -4.61 -6.29 10.33
N GLY A 49 -5.48 -6.74 9.41
CA GLY A 49 -5.44 -8.02 8.69
C GLY A 49 -4.84 -9.21 9.43
N SER A 50 -5.43 -9.64 10.56
CA SER A 50 -4.84 -10.66 11.41
C SER A 50 -5.81 -11.77 11.78
N VAL A 51 -5.29 -12.86 12.33
CA VAL A 51 -6.11 -13.93 12.93
C VAL A 51 -7.04 -13.36 14.01
N ALA A 52 -6.58 -12.38 14.78
CA ALA A 52 -7.40 -11.69 15.78
C ALA A 52 -8.63 -11.02 15.17
N LEU A 53 -8.51 -10.39 13.99
CA LEU A 53 -9.65 -9.83 13.28
C LEU A 53 -10.68 -10.90 12.92
N VAL A 54 -10.24 -12.02 12.34
CA VAL A 54 -11.13 -13.12 11.94
C VAL A 54 -11.87 -13.70 13.17
N MET A 55 -11.17 -13.92 14.26
CA MET A 55 -11.76 -14.43 15.50
C MET A 55 -12.73 -13.42 16.13
N GLU A 56 -12.39 -12.14 16.13
CA GLU A 56 -13.29 -11.08 16.62
C GLU A 56 -14.57 -11.00 15.77
N LEU A 57 -14.44 -11.09 14.44
CA LEU A 57 -15.58 -11.11 13.54
C LEU A 57 -16.45 -12.35 13.73
N ALA A 58 -15.87 -13.51 13.90
CA ALA A 58 -16.59 -14.75 14.20
C ALA A 58 -17.34 -14.64 15.54
N ALA A 59 -16.68 -14.15 16.60
CA ALA A 59 -17.32 -13.96 17.92
C ALA A 59 -18.51 -12.98 17.84
N ARG A 60 -18.45 -11.95 17.01
CA ARG A 60 -19.56 -11.02 16.76
C ARG A 60 -20.75 -11.68 16.04
N MET A 61 -20.50 -12.66 15.16
CA MET A 61 -21.59 -13.43 14.52
C MET A 61 -22.36 -14.27 15.50
N PHE A 62 -21.69 -14.85 16.49
CA PHE A 62 -22.28 -15.77 17.46
C PHE A 62 -22.73 -15.12 18.78
N GLY A 63 -22.87 -13.80 18.82
CA GLY A 63 -23.55 -13.10 19.93
C GLY A 63 -22.66 -12.68 21.11
N GLY A 64 -21.35 -12.63 20.95
CA GLY A 64 -20.47 -12.08 21.98
C GLY A 64 -20.65 -10.57 22.23
N ALA A 65 -20.12 -10.04 23.33
CA ALA A 65 -20.16 -8.60 23.65
C ALA A 65 -19.60 -7.76 22.48
N ARG A 66 -20.41 -6.85 21.95
CA ARG A 66 -20.02 -6.02 20.81
C ARG A 66 -19.28 -4.78 21.29
N ARG A 67 -18.03 -4.63 20.87
CA ARG A 67 -17.23 -3.41 21.02
C ARG A 67 -16.94 -2.83 19.65
N PRO A 68 -16.75 -1.50 19.52
CA PRO A 68 -16.36 -0.91 18.24
C PRO A 68 -15.13 -1.62 17.65
N LEU A 69 -15.20 -1.96 16.37
CA LEU A 69 -14.13 -2.62 15.63
C LEU A 69 -13.77 -1.82 14.40
N VAL A 70 -12.52 -1.42 14.32
CA VAL A 70 -11.93 -0.72 13.19
C VAL A 70 -10.94 -1.67 12.50
N ALA A 71 -11.14 -1.91 11.22
CA ALA A 71 -10.22 -2.67 10.38
C ALA A 71 -9.37 -1.70 9.55
N VAL A 72 -8.04 -1.81 9.65
CA VAL A 72 -7.10 -0.95 8.95
C VAL A 72 -6.40 -1.74 7.85
N ASP A 73 -6.39 -1.20 6.64
CA ASP A 73 -5.64 -1.70 5.48
C ASP A 73 -5.83 -3.21 5.21
N LEU A 74 -7.08 -3.64 5.10
CA LEU A 74 -7.36 -5.02 4.75
C LEU A 74 -6.97 -5.29 3.30
N VAL A 75 -6.03 -6.21 3.10
CA VAL A 75 -5.61 -6.67 1.77
C VAL A 75 -6.65 -7.66 1.24
N LEU A 76 -7.71 -7.13 0.64
CA LEU A 76 -8.77 -7.89 0.00
C LEU A 76 -8.52 -7.98 -1.50
N ARG A 77 -8.82 -9.15 -2.09
CA ARG A 77 -8.53 -9.46 -3.49
C ARG A 77 -9.80 -9.92 -4.21
N GLU A 78 -9.84 -9.75 -5.52
CA GLU A 78 -10.90 -10.34 -6.33
C GLU A 78 -10.82 -11.88 -6.26
N PRO A 79 -11.95 -12.60 -6.02
CA PRO A 79 -11.97 -14.05 -5.96
C PRO A 79 -11.75 -14.64 -7.36
N GLU A 80 -10.59 -15.30 -7.57
CA GLU A 80 -10.17 -15.82 -8.87
C GLU A 80 -10.61 -17.26 -9.09
N ASP A 81 -10.56 -18.08 -8.06
CA ASP A 81 -10.90 -19.50 -8.12
C ASP A 81 -12.26 -19.81 -7.48
N LEU A 82 -12.71 -21.06 -7.66
CA LEU A 82 -13.98 -21.53 -7.14
C LEU A 82 -14.03 -21.49 -5.61
N ALA A 83 -12.93 -21.86 -4.94
CA ALA A 83 -12.86 -21.86 -3.48
C ALA A 83 -13.04 -20.45 -2.92
N ALA A 84 -12.30 -19.46 -3.45
CA ALA A 84 -12.44 -18.05 -3.07
C ALA A 84 -13.86 -17.50 -3.31
N ARG A 85 -14.52 -17.95 -4.40
CA ARG A 85 -15.91 -17.58 -4.70
C ARG A 85 -16.91 -18.18 -3.72
N LEU A 86 -16.69 -19.43 -3.28
CA LEU A 86 -17.52 -20.08 -2.27
C LEU A 86 -17.34 -19.47 -0.88
N GLU A 87 -16.15 -18.96 -0.55
CA GLU A 87 -15.87 -18.26 0.71
C GLU A 87 -16.43 -16.82 0.73
N LEU A 88 -16.69 -16.22 -0.41
CA LEU A 88 -17.07 -14.81 -0.51
C LEU A 88 -18.32 -14.43 0.31
N PRO A 89 -19.42 -15.21 0.33
CA PRO A 89 -20.58 -14.91 1.16
C PRO A 89 -20.25 -14.85 2.66
N VAL A 90 -19.40 -15.76 3.13
CA VAL A 90 -18.96 -15.80 4.53
C VAL A 90 -18.09 -14.57 4.84
N LYS A 91 -17.14 -14.24 3.95
CA LYS A 91 -16.31 -13.03 4.08
C LYS A 91 -17.17 -11.76 4.12
N LYS A 92 -18.18 -11.64 3.25
CA LYS A 92 -19.13 -10.51 3.27
C LYS A 92 -19.88 -10.41 4.60
N ALA A 93 -20.41 -11.54 5.10
CA ALA A 93 -21.14 -11.58 6.37
C ALA A 93 -20.25 -11.21 7.57
N LEU A 94 -18.98 -11.63 7.56
CA LEU A 94 -18.00 -11.23 8.56
C LEU A 94 -17.69 -9.74 8.47
N LEU A 95 -17.31 -9.25 7.29
CA LEU A 95 -16.94 -7.85 7.07
C LEU A 95 -18.08 -6.88 7.36
N SER A 96 -19.34 -7.26 7.16
CA SER A 96 -20.50 -6.44 7.55
C SER A 96 -20.61 -6.18 9.05
N ARG A 97 -19.81 -6.87 9.88
CA ARG A 97 -19.73 -6.69 11.33
C ARG A 97 -18.63 -5.73 11.77
N VAL A 98 -17.81 -5.25 10.86
CA VAL A 98 -16.82 -4.18 11.10
C VAL A 98 -17.56 -2.85 11.18
N ASP A 99 -17.27 -2.06 12.20
CA ASP A 99 -17.95 -0.78 12.41
C ASP A 99 -17.30 0.34 11.57
N ARG A 100 -15.98 0.24 11.32
CA ARG A 100 -15.24 1.19 10.48
C ARG A 100 -14.08 0.53 9.76
N PHE A 101 -13.86 0.94 8.51
CA PHE A 101 -12.68 0.61 7.73
C PHE A 101 -11.81 1.84 7.55
N ILE A 102 -10.50 1.68 7.71
CA ILE A 102 -9.50 2.70 7.35
C ILE A 102 -8.69 2.16 6.20
N HIS A 103 -8.66 2.89 5.10
CA HIS A 103 -7.95 2.55 3.88
C HIS A 103 -6.88 3.59 3.56
N TYR A 104 -5.81 3.15 2.88
CA TYR A 104 -4.76 4.03 2.36
C TYR A 104 -5.02 4.44 0.90
N PHE A 105 -6.28 4.38 0.46
CA PHE A 105 -6.76 4.76 -0.87
C PHE A 105 -8.21 5.23 -0.79
N ARG A 106 -8.67 5.91 -1.84
CA ARG A 106 -10.02 6.52 -1.88
C ARG A 106 -11.01 5.76 -2.75
N ASP A 107 -10.52 5.09 -3.80
CA ASP A 107 -11.38 4.34 -4.72
C ASP A 107 -11.88 3.03 -4.13
N LEU A 108 -13.05 3.07 -3.52
CA LEU A 108 -13.69 1.92 -2.89
C LEU A 108 -14.58 1.10 -3.82
N ARG A 109 -14.71 1.48 -5.12
CA ARG A 109 -15.64 0.82 -6.07
C ARG A 109 -15.45 -0.68 -6.13
N GLY A 110 -14.20 -1.13 -6.17
CA GLY A 110 -13.85 -2.56 -6.17
C GLY A 110 -14.28 -3.27 -4.89
N LEU A 111 -13.96 -2.70 -3.72
CA LEU A 111 -14.33 -3.27 -2.43
C LEU A 111 -15.85 -3.28 -2.20
N THR A 112 -16.55 -2.22 -2.63
CA THR A 112 -18.02 -2.16 -2.55
C THR A 112 -18.65 -3.24 -3.43
N ARG A 113 -18.20 -3.36 -4.68
CA ARG A 113 -18.72 -4.35 -5.63
C ARG A 113 -18.48 -5.79 -5.16
N VAL A 114 -17.26 -6.10 -4.73
CA VAL A 114 -16.85 -7.48 -4.41
C VAL A 114 -17.26 -7.87 -2.99
N TYR A 115 -17.03 -7.01 -2.00
CA TYR A 115 -17.18 -7.34 -0.59
C TYR A 115 -18.35 -6.65 0.11
N GLY A 116 -19.02 -5.70 -0.55
CA GLY A 116 -20.11 -4.93 0.03
C GLY A 116 -19.64 -3.94 1.11
N ILE A 117 -18.36 -3.57 1.11
CA ILE A 117 -17.85 -2.53 2.01
C ILE A 117 -18.41 -1.19 1.58
N ARG A 118 -19.10 -0.51 2.48
CA ARG A 118 -19.82 0.73 2.20
C ARG A 118 -18.95 1.95 2.43
N PRO A 119 -18.98 2.95 1.53
CA PRO A 119 -18.19 4.18 1.68
C PRO A 119 -18.46 4.93 3.00
N GLU A 120 -19.71 4.95 3.48
CA GLU A 120 -20.08 5.61 4.74
C GLU A 120 -19.48 4.95 5.99
N HIS A 121 -19.03 3.68 5.88
CA HIS A 121 -18.30 2.97 6.92
C HIS A 121 -16.78 2.98 6.68
N SER A 122 -16.30 3.78 5.75
CA SER A 122 -14.90 3.81 5.32
C SER A 122 -14.30 5.20 5.50
N SER A 123 -13.02 5.25 5.79
CA SER A 123 -12.23 6.48 5.86
C SER A 123 -10.91 6.29 5.11
N TYR A 124 -10.50 7.33 4.40
CA TYR A 124 -9.17 7.43 3.83
C TYR A 124 -8.21 8.06 4.86
N VAL A 125 -7.08 7.42 5.09
CA VAL A 125 -5.96 7.96 5.86
C VAL A 125 -4.71 7.88 4.98
N PRO A 126 -3.96 8.97 4.78
CA PRO A 126 -2.70 8.92 4.04
C PRO A 126 -1.71 7.92 4.65
N PHE A 127 -1.10 7.09 3.81
CA PHE A 127 -0.07 6.16 4.26
C PHE A 127 1.23 6.90 4.61
N LYS A 128 2.18 6.22 5.21
CA LYS A 128 3.48 6.74 5.64
C LYS A 128 4.61 6.40 4.66
N VAL A 129 5.71 7.11 4.77
CA VAL A 129 7.00 6.72 4.20
C VAL A 129 7.65 5.70 5.14
N ASN A 130 8.04 4.52 4.63
CA ASN A 130 8.71 3.52 5.45
C ASN A 130 10.18 3.86 5.75
N LEU A 131 10.84 4.59 4.84
CA LEU A 131 12.25 4.97 4.93
C LEU A 131 12.43 6.43 5.39
N ALA A 132 11.49 6.99 6.13
CA ALA A 132 11.49 8.40 6.51
C ALA A 132 12.64 8.79 7.46
N ASP A 133 13.15 7.87 8.24
CA ASP A 133 14.31 8.04 9.12
C ASP A 133 15.65 8.09 8.36
N ARG A 134 15.65 7.76 7.06
CA ARG A 134 16.82 7.78 6.17
C ARG A 134 16.98 9.09 5.39
N HIS A 135 16.44 10.19 5.88
CA HIS A 135 16.34 11.49 5.18
C HIS A 135 17.67 12.24 4.95
N ALA A 136 18.78 11.77 5.50
CA ALA A 136 20.10 12.40 5.33
C ALA A 136 20.65 12.35 3.88
N LEU A 137 19.95 11.66 2.97
CA LEU A 137 20.39 11.47 1.60
C LEU A 137 19.71 12.48 0.67
N ALA A 138 20.52 13.35 0.05
CA ALA A 138 20.02 14.28 -0.95
C ALA A 138 19.35 13.52 -2.12
N PRO A 139 18.26 14.05 -2.69
CA PRO A 139 17.66 13.47 -3.90
C PRO A 139 18.66 13.46 -5.04
N ASP A 140 18.75 12.35 -5.75
CA ASP A 140 19.48 12.26 -7.02
C ASP A 140 18.47 11.94 -8.13
N PRO A 141 17.99 12.97 -8.86
CA PRO A 141 17.00 12.77 -9.92
C PRO A 141 17.58 12.20 -11.22
N GLU A 142 18.89 12.18 -11.37
CA GLU A 142 19.57 11.81 -12.62
C GLU A 142 20.20 10.41 -12.57
N GLY A 143 19.51 9.45 -11.94
CA GLY A 143 19.94 8.06 -11.91
C GLY A 143 20.08 7.39 -13.28
N GLU A 144 20.47 6.13 -13.31
CA GLU A 144 20.95 5.43 -14.50
C GLU A 144 19.89 4.63 -15.25
N TYR A 145 18.76 4.29 -14.61
CA TYR A 145 17.82 3.32 -15.18
C TYR A 145 16.35 3.60 -14.80
N VAL A 146 15.46 2.97 -15.54
CA VAL A 146 14.04 2.84 -15.21
C VAL A 146 13.88 1.62 -14.33
N LEU A 147 13.49 1.81 -13.07
CA LEU A 147 13.35 0.74 -12.08
C LEU A 147 11.91 0.22 -11.99
N CYS A 148 11.74 -1.09 -12.09
CA CYS A 148 10.51 -1.78 -11.69
C CYS A 148 10.83 -2.74 -10.55
N PHE A 149 10.19 -2.54 -9.37
CA PHE A 149 10.40 -3.43 -8.22
C PHE A 149 9.16 -3.52 -7.31
N GLY A 150 9.27 -4.30 -6.23
CA GLY A 150 8.17 -4.61 -5.33
C GLY A 150 7.53 -5.95 -5.68
N ARG A 151 6.42 -6.32 -5.01
CA ARG A 151 5.85 -7.66 -5.11
C ARG A 151 4.35 -7.67 -5.31
N SER A 152 3.59 -6.98 -4.45
CA SER A 152 2.13 -7.08 -4.43
C SER A 152 1.50 -6.62 -5.72
N MET A 153 0.79 -7.52 -6.40
CA MET A 153 0.03 -7.25 -7.63
C MET A 153 0.85 -6.60 -8.74
N ARG A 154 2.17 -6.79 -8.74
CA ARG A 154 3.08 -6.18 -9.71
C ARG A 154 2.95 -6.88 -11.07
N ASP A 155 2.88 -6.10 -12.13
CA ASP A 155 2.81 -6.57 -13.52
C ASP A 155 4.15 -6.39 -14.22
N PHE A 156 5.08 -7.29 -13.93
CA PHE A 156 6.41 -7.25 -14.55
C PHE A 156 6.37 -7.50 -16.06
N ASP A 157 5.41 -8.30 -16.56
CA ASP A 157 5.32 -8.61 -17.98
C ASP A 157 4.99 -7.35 -18.79
N THR A 158 4.07 -6.50 -18.31
CA THR A 158 3.79 -5.20 -18.94
C THR A 158 5.03 -4.30 -18.94
N PHE A 159 5.78 -4.26 -17.84
CA PHE A 159 7.03 -3.48 -17.78
C PHE A 159 8.07 -3.99 -18.78
N LEU A 160 8.35 -5.29 -18.79
CA LEU A 160 9.36 -5.88 -19.67
C LEU A 160 9.01 -5.69 -21.15
N THR A 161 7.73 -5.87 -21.51
CA THR A 161 7.28 -5.64 -22.89
C THR A 161 7.38 -4.16 -23.29
N ALA A 162 7.13 -3.23 -22.36
CA ALA A 162 7.34 -1.80 -22.64
C ALA A 162 8.83 -1.48 -22.84
N MET A 163 9.74 -2.12 -22.08
CA MET A 163 11.19 -1.93 -22.24
C MET A 163 11.73 -2.51 -23.55
N GLU A 164 11.10 -3.56 -24.11
CA GLU A 164 11.44 -4.03 -25.48
C GLU A 164 11.20 -2.96 -26.56
N MET A 165 10.18 -2.11 -26.36
CA MET A 165 9.90 -0.99 -27.27
C MET A 165 10.88 0.18 -27.09
N LEU A 166 11.75 0.13 -26.08
CA LEU A 166 12.66 1.21 -25.67
C LEU A 166 14.11 0.70 -25.52
N PRO A 167 14.71 0.12 -26.59
CA PRO A 167 15.99 -0.58 -26.47
C PRO A 167 17.16 0.34 -26.10
N ASP A 168 17.03 1.64 -26.27
CA ASP A 168 18.01 2.67 -25.93
C ASP A 168 17.89 3.19 -24.49
N ILE A 169 16.84 2.80 -23.76
CA ILE A 169 16.64 3.20 -22.37
C ILE A 169 17.03 2.04 -21.44
N PRO A 170 17.97 2.25 -20.51
CA PRO A 170 18.31 1.22 -19.52
C PRO A 170 17.17 0.96 -18.55
N GLY A 171 16.79 -0.29 -18.40
CA GLY A 171 15.85 -0.78 -17.40
C GLY A 171 16.53 -1.55 -16.27
N ALA A 172 15.85 -1.71 -15.17
CA ALA A 172 16.29 -2.56 -14.07
C ALA A 172 15.10 -3.17 -13.32
N LEU A 173 15.27 -4.39 -12.84
CA LEU A 173 14.36 -5.03 -11.88
C LEU A 173 15.17 -5.78 -10.82
N THR A 174 14.61 -5.95 -9.64
CA THR A 174 15.22 -6.81 -8.63
C THR A 174 15.08 -8.27 -9.02
N ARG A 175 16.03 -9.12 -8.58
CA ARG A 175 16.06 -10.55 -8.95
C ARG A 175 14.69 -11.19 -8.74
N PRO A 176 14.11 -11.78 -9.80
CA PRO A 176 12.81 -12.45 -9.70
C PRO A 176 12.85 -13.59 -8.68
N ASP A 177 11.84 -13.61 -7.81
CA ASP A 177 11.59 -14.68 -6.84
C ASP A 177 10.20 -15.27 -7.12
N PRO A 178 10.10 -16.39 -7.86
CA PRO A 178 8.82 -16.95 -8.27
C PRO A 178 7.89 -17.29 -7.10
N GLN A 179 8.46 -17.73 -5.96
CA GLN A 179 7.65 -18.05 -4.78
C GLN A 179 7.05 -16.78 -4.14
N ALA A 180 7.87 -15.75 -3.98
CA ALA A 180 7.39 -14.46 -3.48
C ALA A 180 6.39 -13.84 -4.46
N PHE A 181 6.61 -13.91 -5.76
CA PHE A 181 5.69 -13.37 -6.76
C PHE A 181 4.33 -14.09 -6.73
N ALA A 182 4.32 -15.42 -6.66
CA ALA A 182 3.09 -16.19 -6.53
C ALA A 182 2.33 -15.85 -5.22
N ALA A 183 3.03 -15.77 -4.09
CA ALA A 183 2.44 -15.41 -2.79
C ALA A 183 1.83 -14.00 -2.78
N HIS A 184 2.38 -13.09 -3.56
CA HIS A 184 1.93 -11.70 -3.69
C HIS A 184 1.10 -11.41 -4.94
N HIS A 185 0.74 -12.44 -5.73
CA HIS A 185 -0.04 -12.36 -6.97
C HIS A 185 0.57 -11.39 -8.00
N ALA A 186 1.89 -11.31 -8.07
CA ALA A 186 2.58 -10.61 -9.15
C ALA A 186 2.51 -11.44 -10.44
N ARG A 187 2.47 -10.77 -11.59
CA ARG A 187 2.57 -11.39 -12.91
C ARG A 187 4.00 -11.28 -13.41
N PHE A 188 4.67 -12.41 -13.49
CA PHE A 188 5.98 -12.59 -14.10
C PHE A 188 5.98 -13.96 -14.77
N THR A 189 5.59 -14.00 -16.04
CA THR A 189 5.43 -15.26 -16.80
C THR A 189 6.61 -15.52 -17.73
N ARG A 190 7.41 -14.50 -18.02
CA ARG A 190 8.54 -14.55 -18.93
C ARG A 190 9.71 -15.33 -18.30
N PRO A 191 10.37 -16.23 -19.04
CA PRO A 191 11.63 -16.83 -18.61
C PRO A 191 12.72 -15.77 -18.37
N ILE A 192 13.58 -15.97 -17.39
CA ILE A 192 14.67 -15.02 -17.08
C ILE A 192 15.59 -14.80 -18.31
N ALA A 193 15.81 -15.85 -19.11
CA ALA A 193 16.64 -15.77 -20.32
C ALA A 193 16.01 -14.89 -21.43
N GLU A 194 14.73 -14.56 -21.33
CA GLU A 194 14.00 -13.74 -22.30
C GLU A 194 13.77 -12.31 -21.78
N ILE A 195 14.41 -11.92 -20.69
CA ILE A 195 14.41 -10.52 -20.22
C ILE A 195 15.14 -9.67 -21.29
N PRO A 196 14.58 -8.51 -21.69
CA PRO A 196 15.17 -7.64 -22.70
C PRO A 196 16.62 -7.26 -22.37
N ALA A 197 17.51 -7.21 -23.37
CA ALA A 197 18.94 -6.96 -23.17
C ALA A 197 19.26 -5.62 -22.52
N ASN A 198 18.36 -4.63 -22.63
CA ASN A 198 18.47 -3.33 -21.98
C ASN A 198 17.96 -3.33 -20.53
N VAL A 199 17.48 -4.46 -20.00
CA VAL A 199 16.99 -4.58 -18.61
C VAL A 199 17.95 -5.45 -17.80
N ARG A 200 18.58 -4.85 -16.80
CA ARG A 200 19.48 -5.55 -15.88
C ARG A 200 18.74 -6.09 -14.66
N ILE A 201 19.19 -7.22 -14.13
CA ILE A 201 18.71 -7.78 -12.86
C ILE A 201 19.62 -7.25 -11.75
N LEU A 202 19.04 -6.59 -10.77
CA LEU A 202 19.73 -6.08 -9.58
C LEU A 202 19.65 -7.09 -8.45
N ASP A 203 20.75 -7.26 -7.73
CA ASP A 203 20.76 -8.01 -6.49
C ASP A 203 20.10 -7.16 -5.37
N ASP A 204 19.20 -7.80 -4.63
CA ASP A 204 18.47 -7.22 -3.52
C ASP A 204 18.48 -8.23 -2.37
N ASP A 205 19.20 -7.90 -1.29
CA ASP A 205 19.27 -8.72 -0.07
C ASP A 205 18.08 -8.46 0.88
N ARG A 206 17.14 -7.61 0.45
CA ARG A 206 15.93 -7.22 1.19
C ARG A 206 16.20 -6.38 2.44
N THR A 207 17.39 -5.80 2.55
CA THR A 207 17.69 -4.79 3.57
C THR A 207 17.20 -3.41 3.12
N GLU A 208 17.00 -2.51 4.08
CA GLU A 208 16.68 -1.11 3.78
C GLU A 208 17.81 -0.44 2.99
N GLU A 209 19.06 -0.76 3.30
CA GLU A 209 20.24 -0.26 2.62
C GLU A 209 20.26 -0.64 1.13
N SER A 210 19.88 -1.89 0.82
CA SER A 210 19.75 -2.36 -0.56
C SER A 210 18.63 -1.63 -1.30
N GLU A 211 17.45 -1.50 -0.68
CA GLU A 211 16.31 -0.75 -1.24
C GLU A 211 16.68 0.70 -1.52
N ILE A 212 17.37 1.36 -0.59
CA ILE A 212 17.84 2.74 -0.74
C ILE A 212 18.82 2.86 -1.90
N CYS A 213 19.80 1.96 -1.99
CA CYS A 213 20.78 1.96 -3.06
C CYS A 213 20.12 1.81 -4.44
N ILE A 214 19.20 0.86 -4.57
CA ILE A 214 18.44 0.60 -5.80
C ILE A 214 17.59 1.82 -6.18
N LEU A 215 16.89 2.42 -5.22
CA LEU A 215 16.08 3.62 -5.45
C LEU A 215 16.93 4.83 -5.85
N ARG A 216 18.06 5.07 -5.18
CA ARG A 216 18.91 6.23 -5.48
C ARG A 216 19.46 6.21 -6.89
N ASN A 217 19.83 5.04 -7.39
CA ASN A 217 20.38 4.88 -8.73
C ASN A 217 19.28 4.84 -9.82
N ALA A 218 18.00 4.84 -9.47
CA ALA A 218 16.92 4.94 -10.44
C ALA A 218 16.75 6.37 -10.94
N ARG A 219 16.51 6.55 -12.26
CA ARG A 219 16.04 7.79 -12.86
C ARG A 219 14.53 7.91 -12.80
N LEU A 220 13.84 6.82 -13.08
CA LEU A 220 12.39 6.68 -13.01
C LEU A 220 12.05 5.43 -12.20
N VAL A 221 10.93 5.46 -11.50
CA VAL A 221 10.36 4.27 -10.84
C VAL A 221 9.00 3.96 -11.47
N VAL A 222 8.86 2.75 -11.99
CA VAL A 222 7.63 2.28 -12.63
C VAL A 222 6.92 1.28 -11.72
N LEU A 223 5.66 1.53 -11.43
CA LEU A 223 4.81 0.71 -10.59
C LEU A 223 3.61 0.17 -11.39
N PRO A 224 3.82 -0.84 -12.24
CA PRO A 224 2.76 -1.45 -13.01
C PRO A 224 1.96 -2.38 -12.09
N ILE A 225 0.72 -2.02 -11.82
CA ILE A 225 -0.20 -2.76 -10.96
C ILE A 225 -1.24 -3.44 -11.84
N LEU A 226 -1.53 -4.71 -11.57
CA LEU A 226 -2.57 -5.47 -12.25
C LEU A 226 -3.95 -4.81 -12.08
N ALA A 227 -4.75 -4.77 -13.14
CA ALA A 227 -6.09 -4.17 -13.15
C ALA A 227 -7.04 -4.77 -12.10
N LYS A 228 -6.83 -6.02 -11.69
CA LYS A 228 -7.62 -6.73 -10.67
C LYS A 228 -7.31 -6.32 -9.22
N SER A 229 -6.38 -5.38 -8.98
CA SER A 229 -6.08 -4.90 -7.64
C SER A 229 -7.25 -4.09 -7.08
N LEU A 230 -7.76 -4.48 -5.91
CA LEU A 230 -8.85 -3.79 -5.21
C LEU A 230 -8.35 -2.82 -4.13
N VAL A 231 -7.05 -2.79 -3.87
CA VAL A 231 -6.43 -2.05 -2.76
C VAL A 231 -5.18 -1.31 -3.22
N ALA A 232 -4.62 -0.46 -2.38
CA ALA A 232 -3.43 0.35 -2.67
C ALA A 232 -2.14 -0.49 -2.80
N SER A 233 -2.10 -1.38 -3.79
CA SER A 233 -0.91 -2.19 -4.06
C SER A 233 0.24 -1.29 -4.52
N GLY A 234 1.37 -1.33 -3.78
CA GLY A 234 2.57 -0.54 -4.12
C GLY A 234 2.63 0.86 -3.55
N ILE A 235 1.67 1.30 -2.72
CA ILE A 235 1.69 2.62 -2.09
C ILE A 235 2.97 2.88 -1.28
N SER A 236 3.45 1.88 -0.53
CA SER A 236 4.70 1.95 0.22
C SER A 236 5.91 2.21 -0.70
N THR A 237 6.02 1.44 -1.78
CA THR A 237 7.08 1.61 -2.78
C THR A 237 7.01 2.97 -3.47
N CYS A 238 5.80 3.45 -3.76
CA CYS A 238 5.55 4.75 -4.35
C CYS A 238 6.05 5.88 -3.43
N LEU A 239 5.64 5.86 -2.16
CA LEU A 239 6.02 6.89 -1.20
C LEU A 239 7.52 6.88 -0.88
N ASN A 240 8.15 5.70 -0.79
CA ASN A 240 9.61 5.61 -0.65
C ASN A 240 10.32 6.22 -1.87
N ALA A 241 9.88 5.89 -3.10
CA ALA A 241 10.46 6.46 -4.32
C ALA A 241 10.29 7.99 -4.37
N MET A 242 9.11 8.50 -4.04
CA MET A 242 8.84 9.95 -3.94
C MET A 242 9.71 10.62 -2.89
N PHE A 243 9.90 10.00 -1.73
CA PHE A 243 10.72 10.51 -0.65
C PHE A 243 12.18 10.71 -1.09
N PHE A 244 12.70 9.78 -1.88
CA PHE A 244 14.04 9.89 -2.51
C PHE A 244 14.06 10.79 -3.76
N GLY A 245 12.98 11.54 -4.03
CA GLY A 245 12.91 12.48 -5.14
C GLY A 245 12.88 11.83 -6.51
N LYS A 246 12.32 10.63 -6.64
CA LYS A 246 12.18 9.94 -7.91
C LYS A 246 10.87 10.28 -8.61
N CYS A 247 10.92 10.45 -9.92
CA CYS A 247 9.73 10.53 -10.75
C CYS A 247 9.10 9.12 -10.83
N VAL A 248 7.84 9.01 -10.40
CA VAL A 248 7.09 7.75 -10.39
C VAL A 248 6.09 7.72 -11.53
N ILE A 249 6.01 6.57 -12.21
CA ILE A 249 4.98 6.24 -13.20
C ILE A 249 4.19 5.07 -12.64
N GLY A 250 2.91 5.27 -12.31
CA GLY A 250 2.05 4.25 -11.69
C GLY A 250 0.87 3.87 -12.56
N SER A 251 0.35 2.64 -12.41
CA SER A 251 -0.91 2.26 -13.02
C SER A 251 -2.07 3.04 -12.39
N GLU A 252 -3.05 3.45 -13.18
CA GLU A 252 -4.32 3.97 -12.67
C GLU A 252 -5.00 2.94 -11.77
N GLY A 253 -5.64 3.39 -10.69
CA GLY A 253 -6.36 2.55 -9.75
C GLY A 253 -6.16 2.92 -8.29
N PRO A 254 -6.65 2.07 -7.36
CA PRO A 254 -6.59 2.32 -5.93
C PRO A 254 -5.16 2.54 -5.41
N GLY A 255 -4.95 3.63 -4.67
CA GLY A 255 -3.65 3.98 -4.11
C GLY A 255 -2.69 4.67 -5.08
N MET A 256 -3.13 4.98 -6.29
CA MET A 256 -2.37 5.71 -7.31
C MET A 256 -3.20 6.91 -7.83
N SER A 257 -3.91 6.78 -8.94
CA SER A 257 -4.65 7.89 -9.57
C SER A 257 -5.82 8.43 -8.74
N ASP A 258 -6.27 7.73 -7.73
CA ASP A 258 -7.29 8.19 -6.79
C ASP A 258 -6.73 9.07 -5.64
N ILE A 259 -5.40 9.08 -5.46
CA ILE A 259 -4.70 9.87 -4.44
C ILE A 259 -3.86 10.97 -5.07
N PHE A 260 -3.05 10.59 -6.08
CA PHE A 260 -2.06 11.45 -6.69
C PHE A 260 -2.61 12.08 -7.98
N THR A 261 -2.28 13.34 -8.22
CA THR A 261 -2.67 14.10 -9.42
C THR A 261 -1.45 14.51 -10.24
N SER A 262 -0.57 15.32 -9.67
CA SER A 262 0.68 15.80 -10.28
C SER A 262 1.94 15.16 -9.68
N GLU A 263 1.78 14.39 -8.61
CA GLU A 263 2.85 13.78 -7.83
C GLU A 263 3.43 12.55 -8.50
N ILE A 264 2.67 11.94 -9.41
CA ILE A 264 3.09 10.82 -10.28
C ILE A 264 2.58 11.04 -11.71
N LEU A 265 3.18 10.32 -12.64
CA LEU A 265 2.60 10.10 -13.97
C LEU A 265 1.77 8.82 -13.94
N THR A 266 0.65 8.76 -14.64
CA THR A 266 -0.22 7.57 -14.64
C THR A 266 -0.43 7.01 -16.04
N PHE A 267 -0.70 5.70 -16.10
CA PHE A 267 -1.07 5.01 -17.32
C PHE A 267 -2.16 3.95 -17.02
N PRO A 268 -3.04 3.60 -17.98
CA PRO A 268 -4.03 2.55 -17.79
C PRO A 268 -3.35 1.21 -17.51
N PRO A 269 -3.82 0.41 -16.52
CA PRO A 269 -3.24 -0.90 -16.23
C PRO A 269 -3.13 -1.77 -17.49
N GLU A 270 -2.03 -2.56 -17.57
CA GLU A 270 -1.79 -3.53 -18.65
C GLU A 270 -1.67 -2.92 -20.05
N ASN A 271 -1.56 -1.59 -20.16
CA ASN A 271 -1.42 -0.88 -21.42
C ASN A 271 0.06 -0.63 -21.74
N VAL A 272 0.70 -1.60 -22.42
CA VAL A 272 2.12 -1.56 -22.79
C VAL A 272 2.49 -0.33 -23.63
N PRO A 273 1.79 0.02 -24.73
CA PRO A 273 2.16 1.18 -25.54
C PRO A 273 2.11 2.50 -24.73
N ARG A 274 1.12 2.65 -23.86
CA ARG A 274 1.00 3.84 -23.04
C ARG A 274 2.09 3.92 -21.99
N LEU A 275 2.46 2.79 -21.37
CA LEU A 275 3.59 2.74 -20.44
C LEU A 275 4.89 3.11 -21.15
N ALA A 276 5.17 2.56 -22.33
CA ALA A 276 6.36 2.87 -23.11
C ALA A 276 6.43 4.36 -23.47
N GLU A 277 5.30 4.96 -23.92
CA GLU A 277 5.19 6.40 -24.17
C GLU A 277 5.51 7.23 -22.93
N MET A 278 4.95 6.88 -21.76
CA MET A 278 5.19 7.61 -20.53
C MET A 278 6.63 7.50 -20.06
N ILE A 279 7.25 6.31 -20.18
CA ILE A 279 8.67 6.11 -19.87
C ILE A 279 9.52 7.00 -20.78
N ARG A 280 9.31 6.94 -22.11
CA ARG A 280 10.05 7.76 -23.10
C ARG A 280 9.93 9.24 -22.76
N ARG A 281 8.72 9.72 -22.58
CA ARG A 281 8.45 11.12 -22.25
C ARG A 281 9.16 11.57 -20.98
N ALA A 282 9.07 10.80 -19.88
CA ALA A 282 9.71 11.14 -18.62
C ALA A 282 11.23 10.99 -18.67
N TRP A 283 11.75 10.09 -19.54
CA TRP A 283 13.20 9.91 -19.75
C TRP A 283 13.81 11.09 -20.46
N ASP A 284 13.16 11.58 -21.53
CA ASP A 284 13.68 12.64 -22.41
C ASP A 284 13.40 14.05 -21.84
N ASP A 285 12.24 14.27 -21.22
CA ASP A 285 11.84 15.56 -20.65
C ASP A 285 12.28 15.70 -19.18
N SER A 286 13.47 16.28 -18.98
CA SER A 286 14.01 16.52 -17.64
C SER A 286 13.20 17.53 -16.83
N GLY A 287 12.47 18.45 -17.50
CA GLY A 287 11.58 19.41 -16.85
C GLY A 287 10.38 18.72 -16.22
N LEU A 288 9.68 17.91 -17.01
CA LEU A 288 8.57 17.06 -16.53
C LEU A 288 9.03 16.16 -15.38
N ARG A 289 10.14 15.45 -15.58
CA ARG A 289 10.68 14.52 -14.60
C ARG A 289 10.94 15.20 -13.25
N ARG A 290 11.66 16.33 -13.26
CA ARG A 290 11.97 17.08 -12.02
C ARG A 290 10.72 17.68 -11.37
N ALA A 291 9.79 18.21 -12.14
CA ALA A 291 8.55 18.77 -11.61
C ALA A 291 7.70 17.69 -10.89
N THR A 292 7.52 16.52 -11.54
CA THR A 292 6.80 15.40 -10.95
C THR A 292 7.51 14.88 -9.70
N ALA A 293 8.84 14.71 -9.75
CA ALA A 293 9.63 14.26 -8.60
C ALA A 293 9.55 15.24 -7.41
N ALA A 294 9.59 16.54 -7.67
CA ALA A 294 9.48 17.57 -6.63
C ALA A 294 8.09 17.57 -5.98
N ALA A 295 7.02 17.46 -6.77
CA ALA A 295 5.65 17.34 -6.27
C ALA A 295 5.48 16.07 -5.42
N GLY A 296 5.95 14.92 -5.93
CA GLY A 296 5.92 13.65 -5.21
C GLY A 296 6.68 13.72 -3.88
N ARG A 297 7.89 14.30 -3.89
CA ARG A 297 8.67 14.46 -2.66
C ARG A 297 7.96 15.36 -1.64
N GLY A 298 7.34 16.44 -2.08
CA GLY A 298 6.54 17.31 -1.21
C GLY A 298 5.41 16.53 -0.53
N PHE A 299 4.70 15.70 -1.29
CA PHE A 299 3.66 14.81 -0.75
C PHE A 299 4.23 13.81 0.26
N ALA A 300 5.32 13.11 -0.07
CA ALA A 300 5.93 12.12 0.81
C ALA A 300 6.40 12.73 2.14
N LEU A 301 6.97 13.93 2.12
CA LEU A 301 7.36 14.65 3.33
C LEU A 301 6.16 15.01 4.22
N GLN A 302 5.01 15.38 3.62
CA GLN A 302 3.77 15.64 4.36
C GLN A 302 3.13 14.35 4.88
N ALA A 303 3.26 13.23 4.17
CA ALA A 303 2.79 11.92 4.62
C ALA A 303 3.52 11.47 5.90
N GLY A 304 4.78 11.85 6.07
CA GLY A 304 5.56 11.59 7.28
C GLY A 304 5.90 10.11 7.48
N ALA A 305 6.29 9.80 8.69
CA ALA A 305 6.71 8.48 9.14
C ALA A 305 5.57 7.70 9.85
N GLU A 306 5.94 6.68 10.59
CA GLU A 306 5.00 5.82 11.31
C GLU A 306 4.23 6.55 12.45
N PRO A 307 4.85 7.46 13.21
CA PRO A 307 4.11 8.22 14.23
C PRO A 307 2.97 9.08 13.65
N GLU A 308 3.18 9.73 12.50
CA GLU A 308 2.16 10.53 11.84
C GLU A 308 1.01 9.65 11.31
N LEU A 309 1.31 8.45 10.81
CA LEU A 309 0.27 7.49 10.43
C LEU A 309 -0.58 7.09 11.62
N TYR A 310 0.05 6.73 12.75
CA TYR A 310 -0.68 6.35 13.95
C TYR A 310 -1.51 7.51 14.51
N GLN A 311 -0.98 8.72 14.48
CA GLN A 311 -1.74 9.89 14.88
C GLN A 311 -3.01 10.08 14.04
N ARG A 312 -2.92 9.94 12.71
CA ARG A 312 -4.09 10.01 11.81
C ARG A 312 -5.12 8.91 12.08
N ILE A 313 -4.65 7.69 12.39
CA ILE A 313 -5.54 6.57 12.77
C ILE A 313 -6.25 6.89 14.10
N ILE A 314 -5.52 7.38 15.10
CA ILE A 314 -6.06 7.78 16.40
C ILE A 314 -7.10 8.89 16.24
N ASP A 315 -6.79 9.92 15.46
CA ASP A 315 -7.70 11.04 15.21
C ASP A 315 -9.01 10.57 14.57
N GLU A 316 -8.94 9.68 13.57
CA GLU A 316 -10.12 9.10 12.92
C GLU A 316 -10.94 8.23 13.90
N VAL A 317 -10.28 7.38 14.69
CA VAL A 317 -10.94 6.53 15.70
C VAL A 317 -11.60 7.39 16.77
N ALA A 318 -10.90 8.38 17.30
CA ALA A 318 -11.44 9.28 18.31
C ALA A 318 -12.61 10.14 17.78
N LEU A 319 -12.53 10.57 16.51
CA LEU A 319 -13.62 11.30 15.87
C LEU A 319 -14.93 10.47 15.81
N ARG A 320 -14.82 9.16 15.58
CA ARG A 320 -15.97 8.29 15.33
C ARG A 320 -16.55 7.63 16.57
N PHE A 321 -15.74 7.39 17.59
CA PHE A 321 -16.13 6.56 18.74
C PHE A 321 -16.03 7.27 20.10
N SER A 322 -15.70 8.55 20.13
CA SER A 322 -15.83 9.33 21.36
C SER A 322 -17.28 9.84 21.47
N SER A 323 -18.02 9.25 22.35
CA SER A 323 -19.32 9.77 22.84
C SER A 323 -19.09 10.95 23.76
#